data_9a52cefeb6d76756a8898d56547e45ca
#
_entry.id   9a52cefeb6d76756a8898d56547e45ca
#
_cell.length_a   1.000
_cell.length_b   1.000
_cell.length_c   1.000
_cell.angle_alpha   90.00
_cell.angle_beta   90.00
_cell.angle_gamma   90.00
#
_symmetry.space_group_name_H-M   'P 1'
#
loop_
_entity.id
_entity.type
_entity.pdbx_description
1 polymer ?
#
loop_
_entity_poly.entity_id
_entity_poly.type
_entity_poly.pdbx_seq_one_letter_code
_entity_poly.pdbx_strand_id
1 'polypeptide(L)'
;MQKKLGQVGLFDYRGEDRFDKLILALLVEVGECANEWRGFKFWSSDQTPRTIKEIKPIQFGIVDGVRKVVDEGEFTNPLLEEFVDGFHFVLEIGIEINREYPTVNRFRKEKTIESQFKKVFNAVLCVETSRMFYLELLEDYLTLGEMLGFTWEEIEQAYLKKNEVNHQRQANGY
;
A
#
# COMPACT_ATOMS: atom_id res chain seq x y z
N MET A 1 -17.50 1.24 -3.74
CA MET A 1 -16.56 1.10 -2.61
C MET A 1 -15.85 2.41 -2.29
N GLN A 2 -15.30 3.11 -3.22
CA GLN A 2 -14.48 4.32 -3.04
C GLN A 2 -15.24 5.57 -2.58
N LYS A 3 -16.50 5.78 -2.98
CA LYS A 3 -17.32 6.88 -2.43
C LYS A 3 -17.52 6.84 -0.91
N LYS A 4 -17.23 5.70 -0.26
CA LYS A 4 -17.26 5.59 1.21
C LYS A 4 -15.98 6.10 1.88
N LEU A 5 -14.81 6.06 1.22
CA LEU A 5 -13.54 6.52 1.78
C LEU A 5 -13.50 8.03 2.01
N GLY A 6 -14.02 8.82 1.07
CA GLY A 6 -14.05 10.28 1.20
C GLY A 6 -15.21 10.83 2.07
N GLN A 7 -16.14 9.99 2.53
CA GLN A 7 -17.33 10.42 3.29
C GLN A 7 -17.30 10.08 4.78
N VAL A 8 -16.27 9.40 5.30
CA VAL A 8 -16.23 8.91 6.68
C VAL A 8 -15.04 9.47 7.48
N GLY A 9 -14.49 10.61 7.09
CA GLY A 9 -13.51 11.32 7.92
C GLY A 9 -14.20 12.19 8.96
N LEU A 10 -13.85 12.06 10.24
CA LEU A 10 -14.19 13.01 11.30
C LEU A 10 -13.61 14.41 11.04
N PHE A 11 -12.67 14.52 10.11
CA PHE A 11 -12.11 15.77 9.62
C PHE A 11 -12.79 16.15 8.31
N ASP A 12 -13.45 17.30 8.31
CA ASP A 12 -13.99 17.92 7.10
C ASP A 12 -12.85 18.62 6.36
N TYR A 13 -12.25 17.91 5.40
CA TYR A 13 -11.19 18.47 4.54
C TYR A 13 -11.74 19.35 3.40
N ARG A 14 -13.04 19.63 3.39
CA ARG A 14 -13.64 20.48 2.36
C ARG A 14 -13.04 21.88 2.44
N GLY A 15 -12.44 22.32 1.34
CA GLY A 15 -11.81 23.64 1.21
C GLY A 15 -10.31 23.68 1.46
N GLU A 16 -9.65 22.57 1.84
CA GLU A 16 -8.20 22.48 1.81
C GLU A 16 -7.72 22.01 0.44
N ASP A 17 -6.67 22.65 -0.09
CA ASP A 17 -5.89 22.09 -1.18
C ASP A 17 -5.00 20.98 -0.64
N ARG A 18 -5.43 19.73 -0.83
CA ARG A 18 -4.76 18.54 -0.35
C ARG A 18 -3.85 17.91 -1.39
N PHE A 19 -3.95 18.35 -2.64
CA PHE A 19 -3.33 17.64 -3.75
C PHE A 19 -1.82 17.48 -3.56
N ASP A 20 -1.09 18.55 -3.27
CA ASP A 20 0.36 18.50 -3.04
C ASP A 20 0.73 17.65 -1.83
N LYS A 21 -0.10 17.69 -0.77
CA LYS A 21 0.09 16.84 0.42
C LYS A 21 -0.08 15.36 0.08
N LEU A 22 -1.05 15.00 -0.74
CA LEU A 22 -1.28 13.62 -1.20
C LEU A 22 -0.13 13.12 -2.09
N ILE A 23 0.39 13.97 -2.97
CA ILE A 23 1.57 13.67 -3.78
C ILE A 23 2.78 13.37 -2.90
N LEU A 24 3.07 14.24 -1.92
CA LEU A 24 4.19 14.02 -1.00
C LEU A 24 4.01 12.76 -0.16
N ALA A 25 2.80 12.52 0.38
CA ALA A 25 2.49 11.32 1.15
C ALA A 25 2.72 10.05 0.30
N LEU A 26 2.22 10.03 -0.94
CA LEU A 26 2.46 8.90 -1.84
C LEU A 26 3.95 8.66 -2.12
N LEU A 27 4.75 9.71 -2.31
CA LEU A 27 6.20 9.57 -2.51
C LEU A 27 6.87 8.92 -1.29
N VAL A 28 6.44 9.27 -0.07
CA VAL A 28 6.93 8.67 1.17
C VAL A 28 6.60 7.19 1.23
N GLU A 29 5.32 6.81 1.02
CA GLU A 29 4.88 5.40 1.07
C GLU A 29 5.57 4.54 -0.01
N VAL A 30 5.78 5.07 -1.22
CA VAL A 30 6.57 4.36 -2.26
C VAL A 30 8.00 4.13 -1.76
N GLY A 31 8.59 5.08 -1.03
CA GLY A 31 9.90 4.94 -0.42
C GLY A 31 9.91 3.90 0.71
N GLU A 32 8.88 3.87 1.55
CA GLU A 32 8.73 2.89 2.63
C GLU A 32 8.52 1.48 2.07
N CYS A 33 7.69 1.33 1.05
CA CYS A 33 7.53 0.08 0.30
C CYS A 33 8.86 -0.40 -0.30
N ALA A 34 9.65 0.49 -0.92
CA ALA A 34 10.98 0.15 -1.41
C ALA A 34 11.93 -0.29 -0.28
N ASN A 35 11.82 0.34 0.91
CA ASN A 35 12.58 -0.03 2.09
C ASN A 35 12.26 -1.44 2.62
N GLU A 36 11.00 -1.87 2.54
CA GLU A 36 10.58 -3.23 2.90
C GLU A 36 10.89 -4.24 1.80
N TRP A 37 10.87 -3.85 0.53
CA TRP A 37 11.34 -4.69 -0.58
C TRP A 37 12.84 -4.97 -0.52
N ARG A 38 13.69 -4.01 -0.11
CA ARG A 38 15.14 -4.13 0.18
C ARG A 38 16.07 -4.45 -0.99
N GLY A 39 15.58 -4.90 -2.13
CA GLY A 39 16.41 -5.36 -3.25
C GLY A 39 17.39 -4.31 -3.81
N PHE A 40 17.14 -3.01 -3.62
CA PHE A 40 18.02 -1.92 -4.03
C PHE A 40 19.21 -1.69 -3.06
N LYS A 41 19.22 -2.29 -1.87
CA LYS A 41 20.20 -2.04 -0.80
C LYS A 41 21.50 -2.81 -1.07
N PHE A 42 22.22 -2.45 -2.14
CA PHE A 42 23.48 -3.09 -2.57
C PHE A 42 24.56 -3.11 -1.47
N TRP A 43 24.44 -2.24 -0.47
CA TRP A 43 25.34 -2.16 0.69
C TRP A 43 24.99 -3.11 1.83
N SER A 44 23.87 -3.83 1.74
CA SER A 44 23.39 -4.77 2.78
C SER A 44 23.66 -6.20 2.36
N SER A 45 24.08 -7.03 3.30
CA SER A 45 24.15 -8.48 3.12
C SER A 45 22.77 -9.15 3.09
N ASP A 46 21.75 -8.50 3.69
CA ASP A 46 20.37 -8.93 3.65
C ASP A 46 19.55 -7.99 2.74
N GLN A 47 19.20 -8.49 1.56
CA GLN A 47 18.34 -7.83 0.58
C GLN A 47 16.98 -8.56 0.42
N THR A 48 16.66 -9.46 1.36
CA THR A 48 15.41 -10.22 1.32
C THR A 48 14.23 -9.32 1.63
N PRO A 49 13.16 -9.34 0.81
CA PRO A 49 11.94 -8.62 1.11
C PRO A 49 11.33 -9.04 2.45
N ARG A 50 10.84 -8.08 3.22
CA ARG A 50 10.19 -8.33 4.50
C ARG A 50 8.72 -8.63 4.31
N THR A 51 8.43 -9.91 4.08
CA THR A 51 7.07 -10.41 3.84
C THR A 51 6.45 -11.06 5.08
N ILE A 52 7.22 -11.28 6.14
CA ILE A 52 6.75 -11.88 7.39
C ILE A 52 7.35 -11.13 8.57
N LYS A 53 6.48 -10.66 9.47
CA LYS A 53 6.83 -10.08 10.76
C LYS A 53 5.94 -10.66 11.83
N GLU A 54 6.55 -11.22 12.87
CA GLU A 54 5.82 -11.71 14.03
C GLU A 54 5.29 -10.54 14.86
N ILE A 55 3.99 -10.53 15.10
CA ILE A 55 3.29 -9.57 15.99
C ILE A 55 3.06 -10.24 17.34
N LYS A 56 2.62 -11.50 17.32
CA LYS A 56 2.37 -12.32 18.50
C LYS A 56 2.98 -13.70 18.27
N PRO A 57 3.82 -14.19 19.19
CA PRO A 57 4.47 -15.50 19.02
C PRO A 57 3.48 -16.66 19.10
N ILE A 58 3.81 -17.74 18.39
CA ILE A 58 3.10 -19.01 18.52
C ILE A 58 3.28 -19.54 19.96
N GLN A 59 2.17 -19.93 20.60
CA GLN A 59 2.20 -20.48 21.95
C GLN A 59 1.93 -21.99 21.93
N PHE A 60 2.68 -22.71 22.75
CA PHE A 60 2.53 -24.17 22.93
C PHE A 60 2.04 -24.45 24.34
N GLY A 61 1.11 -25.39 24.46
CA GLY A 61 0.61 -25.88 25.72
C GLY A 61 0.62 -27.41 25.78
N ILE A 62 0.31 -27.97 26.96
CA ILE A 62 0.10 -29.40 27.13
C ILE A 62 -1.41 -29.67 27.12
N VAL A 63 -1.90 -30.42 26.14
CA VAL A 63 -3.29 -30.85 26.02
C VAL A 63 -3.30 -32.38 25.97
N ASP A 64 -3.98 -33.03 26.92
CA ASP A 64 -4.02 -34.49 27.07
C ASP A 64 -2.61 -35.11 27.18
N GLY A 65 -1.68 -34.42 27.86
CA GLY A 65 -0.29 -34.89 28.02
C GLY A 65 0.60 -34.74 26.79
N VAL A 66 0.10 -34.12 25.70
CA VAL A 66 0.82 -33.90 24.45
C VAL A 66 1.06 -32.42 24.24
N ARG A 67 2.26 -32.02 23.81
CA ARG A 67 2.58 -30.67 23.42
C ARG A 67 1.83 -30.30 22.11
N LYS A 68 0.95 -29.33 22.17
CA LYS A 68 0.17 -28.83 21.03
C LYS A 68 0.30 -27.30 20.91
N VAL A 69 0.07 -26.76 19.72
CA VAL A 69 -0.11 -25.33 19.52
C VAL A 69 -1.45 -24.96 20.18
N VAL A 70 -1.44 -23.98 21.09
CA VAL A 70 -2.61 -23.45 21.75
C VAL A 70 -2.97 -22.03 21.28
N ASP A 71 -2.03 -21.37 20.62
CA ASP A 71 -2.21 -20.09 19.94
C ASP A 71 -1.27 -20.07 18.71
N GLU A 72 -1.82 -19.86 17.53
CA GLU A 72 -1.07 -19.86 16.27
C GLU A 72 -0.20 -18.62 16.08
N GLY A 73 -0.29 -17.66 17.01
CA GLY A 73 0.41 -16.38 16.90
C GLY A 73 -0.25 -15.47 15.88
N GLU A 74 0.35 -14.31 15.69
CA GLU A 74 -0.09 -13.32 14.71
C GLU A 74 1.10 -12.83 13.89
N PHE A 75 0.94 -12.81 12.59
CA PHE A 75 1.97 -12.38 11.64
C PHE A 75 1.39 -11.35 10.68
N THR A 76 2.25 -10.46 10.19
CA THR A 76 1.91 -9.49 9.16
C THR A 76 2.92 -9.54 8.02
N ASN A 77 2.59 -8.89 6.91
CA ASN A 77 3.46 -8.72 5.75
C ASN A 77 3.80 -7.23 5.60
N PRO A 78 4.95 -6.75 6.15
CA PRO A 78 5.32 -5.34 6.08
C PRO A 78 5.38 -4.78 4.66
N LEU A 79 5.92 -5.55 3.71
CA LEU A 79 5.99 -5.11 2.32
C LEU A 79 4.60 -4.87 1.70
N LEU A 80 3.63 -5.75 2.00
CA LEU A 80 2.25 -5.59 1.55
C LEU A 80 1.55 -4.43 2.26
N GLU A 81 1.84 -4.21 3.55
CA GLU A 81 1.30 -3.09 4.33
C GLU A 81 1.71 -1.76 3.70
N GLU A 82 3.01 -1.54 3.46
CA GLU A 82 3.50 -0.30 2.85
C GLU A 82 3.01 -0.13 1.40
N PHE A 83 2.91 -1.22 0.64
CA PHE A 83 2.30 -1.17 -0.69
C PHE A 83 0.84 -0.71 -0.62
N VAL A 84 0.06 -1.22 0.32
CA VAL A 84 -1.36 -0.86 0.48
C VAL A 84 -1.52 0.58 0.99
N ASP A 85 -0.62 1.06 1.85
CA ASP A 85 -0.64 2.44 2.32
C ASP A 85 -0.42 3.42 1.17
N GLY A 86 0.55 3.16 0.30
CA GLY A 86 0.69 3.94 -0.92
C GLY A 86 -0.51 3.79 -1.88
N PHE A 87 -1.12 2.60 -1.98
CA PHE A 87 -2.30 2.41 -2.82
C PHE A 87 -3.50 3.23 -2.34
N HIS A 88 -3.65 3.45 -1.01
CA HIS A 88 -4.66 4.38 -0.49
C HIS A 88 -4.47 5.79 -1.07
N PHE A 89 -3.24 6.32 -1.07
CA PHE A 89 -2.96 7.64 -1.62
C PHE A 89 -3.15 7.71 -3.13
N VAL A 90 -2.81 6.66 -3.89
CA VAL A 90 -3.13 6.59 -5.32
C VAL A 90 -4.63 6.76 -5.56
N LEU A 91 -5.46 6.06 -4.78
CA LEU A 91 -6.92 6.15 -4.90
C LEU A 91 -7.46 7.50 -4.43
N GLU A 92 -6.92 8.08 -3.35
CA GLU A 92 -7.32 9.42 -2.86
C GLU A 92 -6.98 10.52 -3.88
N ILE A 93 -5.82 10.45 -4.54
CA ILE A 93 -5.47 11.36 -5.64
C ILE A 93 -6.53 11.28 -6.75
N GLY A 94 -6.95 10.06 -7.14
CA GLY A 94 -8.00 9.88 -8.13
C GLY A 94 -9.32 10.53 -7.73
N ILE A 95 -9.71 10.43 -6.45
CA ILE A 95 -10.91 11.08 -5.90
C ILE A 95 -10.76 12.61 -5.95
N GLU A 96 -9.62 13.13 -5.50
CA GLU A 96 -9.34 14.58 -5.42
C GLU A 96 -9.44 15.26 -6.79
N ILE A 97 -8.99 14.57 -7.86
CA ILE A 97 -9.05 15.10 -9.23
C ILE A 97 -10.35 14.73 -9.97
N ASN A 98 -11.35 14.15 -9.28
CA ASN A 98 -12.63 13.69 -9.84
C ASN A 98 -12.48 12.78 -11.06
N ARG A 99 -11.49 11.89 -11.07
CA ARG A 99 -11.34 10.90 -12.12
C ARG A 99 -12.24 9.71 -11.84
N GLU A 100 -13.05 9.33 -12.83
CA GLU A 100 -13.69 8.03 -12.85
C GLU A 100 -12.62 6.95 -13.04
N TYR A 101 -12.80 5.80 -12.38
CA TYR A 101 -11.84 4.69 -12.44
C TYR A 101 -11.98 3.98 -13.76
N PRO A 102 -10.98 4.09 -14.64
CA PRO A 102 -11.00 3.37 -15.89
C PRO A 102 -10.68 1.90 -15.63
N THR A 103 -11.09 1.07 -16.57
CA THR A 103 -10.59 -0.30 -16.65
C THR A 103 -9.11 -0.23 -16.98
N VAL A 104 -8.27 -0.68 -16.06
CA VAL A 104 -6.83 -0.82 -16.27
C VAL A 104 -6.61 -2.00 -17.22
N ASN A 105 -6.12 -1.75 -18.41
CA ASN A 105 -6.06 -2.75 -19.48
C ASN A 105 -4.65 -3.14 -19.89
N ARG A 106 -3.61 -2.47 -19.42
CA ARG A 106 -2.22 -2.74 -19.87
C ARG A 106 -1.20 -2.51 -18.76
N PHE A 107 -0.60 -3.59 -18.31
CA PHE A 107 0.56 -3.56 -17.45
C PHE A 107 1.83 -3.58 -18.31
N ARG A 108 2.56 -2.47 -18.39
CA ARG A 108 3.88 -2.42 -19.00
C ARG A 108 4.92 -2.61 -17.90
N LYS A 109 5.31 -3.86 -17.68
CA LYS A 109 6.36 -4.19 -16.73
C LYS A 109 7.72 -3.70 -17.18
N GLU A 110 8.44 -3.06 -16.29
CA GLU A 110 9.86 -2.80 -16.47
C GLU A 110 10.68 -4.10 -16.36
N LYS A 111 11.95 -4.03 -16.74
CA LYS A 111 12.83 -5.21 -16.71
C LYS A 111 13.20 -5.62 -15.28
N THR A 112 13.22 -4.69 -14.35
CA THR A 112 13.56 -4.91 -12.93
C THR A 112 12.61 -4.16 -12.02
N ILE A 113 12.49 -4.63 -10.78
CA ILE A 113 11.66 -4.01 -9.75
C ILE A 113 12.18 -2.59 -9.42
N GLU A 114 13.51 -2.36 -9.41
CA GLU A 114 14.10 -1.03 -9.22
C GLU A 114 13.66 -0.05 -10.31
N SER A 115 13.60 -0.52 -11.55
CA SER A 115 13.13 0.31 -12.67
C SER A 115 11.65 0.60 -12.55
N GLN A 116 10.84 -0.36 -12.05
CA GLN A 116 9.42 -0.14 -11.81
C GLN A 116 9.18 0.86 -10.67
N PHE A 117 9.92 0.77 -9.55
CA PHE A 117 9.86 1.80 -8.50
C PHE A 117 10.17 3.20 -9.06
N LYS A 118 11.26 3.34 -9.84
CA LYS A 118 11.62 4.64 -10.46
C LYS A 118 10.52 5.14 -11.41
N LYS A 119 9.87 4.24 -12.12
CA LYS A 119 8.76 4.58 -13.02
C LYS A 119 7.56 5.08 -12.22
N VAL A 120 7.21 4.44 -11.11
CA VAL A 120 6.16 4.90 -10.19
C VAL A 120 6.49 6.29 -9.63
N PHE A 121 7.71 6.52 -9.10
CA PHE A 121 8.14 7.84 -8.64
C PHE A 121 7.96 8.92 -9.72
N ASN A 122 8.38 8.61 -10.96
CA ASN A 122 8.20 9.54 -12.08
C ASN A 122 6.73 9.78 -12.40
N ALA A 123 5.89 8.75 -12.38
CA ALA A 123 4.46 8.88 -12.64
C ALA A 123 3.76 9.77 -11.59
N VAL A 124 4.15 9.66 -10.30
CA VAL A 124 3.65 10.55 -9.23
C VAL A 124 3.96 12.01 -9.56
N LEU A 125 5.21 12.33 -9.94
CA LEU A 125 5.61 13.69 -10.31
C LEU A 125 4.95 14.17 -11.62
N CYS A 126 4.68 13.27 -12.56
CA CYS A 126 3.92 13.62 -13.77
C CYS A 126 2.48 14.02 -13.44
N VAL A 127 1.81 13.34 -12.49
CA VAL A 127 0.45 13.70 -12.04
C VAL A 127 0.44 15.07 -11.36
N GLU A 128 1.47 15.42 -10.59
CA GLU A 128 1.66 16.75 -10.01
C GLU A 128 1.67 17.83 -11.11
N THR A 129 2.41 17.59 -12.19
CA THR A 129 2.51 18.52 -13.33
C THR A 129 1.22 18.56 -14.15
N SER A 130 0.59 17.41 -14.38
CA SER A 130 -0.65 17.30 -15.14
C SER A 130 -1.48 16.09 -14.71
N ARG A 131 -2.68 16.37 -14.22
CA ARG A 131 -3.64 15.38 -13.72
C ARG A 131 -4.07 14.34 -14.77
N MET A 132 -3.79 14.59 -16.05
CA MET A 132 -4.06 13.62 -17.12
C MET A 132 -3.23 12.33 -17.01
N PHE A 133 -2.06 12.37 -16.34
CA PHE A 133 -1.19 11.22 -16.14
C PHE A 133 -1.63 10.28 -15.01
N TYR A 134 -2.76 10.55 -14.36
CA TYR A 134 -3.25 9.71 -13.26
C TYR A 134 -3.46 8.24 -13.65
N LEU A 135 -3.92 7.98 -14.87
CA LEU A 135 -4.10 6.60 -15.35
C LEU A 135 -2.78 5.84 -15.43
N GLU A 136 -1.75 6.51 -15.91
CA GLU A 136 -0.41 5.96 -16.00
C GLU A 136 0.14 5.66 -14.60
N LEU A 137 -0.06 6.56 -13.63
CA LEU A 137 0.27 6.32 -12.22
C LEU A 137 -0.42 5.07 -11.68
N LEU A 138 -1.74 4.95 -11.87
CA LEU A 138 -2.52 3.82 -11.38
C LEU A 138 -2.04 2.49 -12.02
N GLU A 139 -1.81 2.48 -13.33
CA GLU A 139 -1.29 1.32 -14.06
C GLU A 139 0.11 0.93 -13.58
N ASP A 140 1.01 1.89 -13.43
CA ASP A 140 2.39 1.65 -13.00
C ASP A 140 2.46 1.18 -11.55
N TYR A 141 1.58 1.69 -10.68
CA TYR A 141 1.48 1.26 -9.29
C TYR A 141 0.98 -0.18 -9.17
N LEU A 142 -0.10 -0.53 -9.87
CA LEU A 142 -0.62 -1.90 -9.89
C LEU A 142 0.40 -2.88 -10.49
N THR A 143 1.13 -2.45 -11.53
CA THR A 143 2.23 -3.23 -12.12
C THR A 143 3.35 -3.50 -11.10
N LEU A 144 3.67 -2.50 -10.26
CA LEU A 144 4.63 -2.69 -9.16
C LEU A 144 4.16 -3.77 -8.19
N GLY A 145 2.90 -3.77 -7.78
CA GLY A 145 2.33 -4.80 -6.89
C GLY A 145 2.46 -6.20 -7.49
N GLU A 146 2.14 -6.35 -8.77
CA GLU A 146 2.32 -7.64 -9.48
C GLU A 146 3.79 -8.07 -9.54
N MET A 147 4.72 -7.15 -9.78
CA MET A 147 6.17 -7.45 -9.80
C MET A 147 6.74 -7.77 -8.42
N LEU A 148 6.14 -7.23 -7.35
CA LEU A 148 6.44 -7.59 -5.96
C LEU A 148 5.88 -8.96 -5.56
N GLY A 149 5.04 -9.56 -6.41
CA GLY A 149 4.49 -10.90 -6.23
C GLY A 149 3.11 -10.93 -5.57
N PHE A 150 2.44 -9.80 -5.42
CA PHE A 150 1.10 -9.74 -4.82
C PHE A 150 0.02 -10.11 -5.84
N THR A 151 -0.95 -10.88 -5.38
CA THR A 151 -2.21 -11.09 -6.10
C THR A 151 -3.19 -9.95 -5.83
N TRP A 152 -4.15 -9.76 -6.71
CA TRP A 152 -5.19 -8.76 -6.50
C TRP A 152 -6.01 -9.03 -5.22
N GLU A 153 -6.27 -10.28 -4.94
CA GLU A 153 -7.01 -10.71 -3.76
C GLU A 153 -6.28 -10.34 -2.47
N GLU A 154 -4.96 -10.51 -2.41
CA GLU A 154 -4.13 -10.10 -1.26
C GLU A 154 -4.15 -8.59 -1.07
N ILE A 155 -4.00 -7.82 -2.15
CA ILE A 155 -4.07 -6.35 -2.12
C ILE A 155 -5.45 -5.88 -1.63
N GLU A 156 -6.53 -6.45 -2.17
CA GLU A 156 -7.89 -6.07 -1.79
C GLU A 156 -8.18 -6.37 -0.32
N GLN A 157 -7.80 -7.55 0.17
CA GLN A 157 -8.00 -7.94 1.57
C GLN A 157 -7.20 -7.05 2.53
N ALA A 158 -5.93 -6.78 2.21
CA ALA A 158 -5.08 -5.91 3.02
C ALA A 158 -5.61 -4.47 3.03
N TYR A 159 -6.06 -3.96 1.88
CA TYR A 159 -6.70 -2.65 1.74
C TYR A 159 -7.95 -2.53 2.61
N LEU A 160 -8.85 -3.53 2.58
CA LEU A 160 -10.07 -3.52 3.37
C LEU A 160 -9.77 -3.54 4.87
N LYS A 161 -8.84 -4.40 5.29
CA LYS A 161 -8.38 -4.49 6.69
C LYS A 161 -7.81 -3.15 7.18
N LYS A 162 -6.93 -2.52 6.41
CA LYS A 162 -6.33 -1.22 6.74
C LYS A 162 -7.39 -0.13 6.83
N ASN A 163 -8.34 -0.12 5.92
CA ASN A 163 -9.44 0.83 5.89
C ASN A 163 -10.31 0.75 7.16
N GLU A 164 -10.62 -0.47 7.62
CA GLU A 164 -11.33 -0.69 8.88
C GLU A 164 -10.56 -0.12 10.08
N VAL A 165 -9.26 -0.39 10.16
CA VAL A 165 -8.38 0.16 11.22
C VAL A 165 -8.35 1.70 11.17
N ASN A 166 -8.26 2.30 9.98
CA ASN A 166 -8.26 3.75 9.83
C ASN A 166 -9.58 4.38 10.29
N HIS A 167 -10.72 3.75 9.98
CA HIS A 167 -12.02 4.19 10.49
C HIS A 167 -12.13 4.11 12.01
N GLN A 168 -11.62 3.04 12.62
CA GLN A 168 -11.61 2.90 14.09
C GLN A 168 -10.73 3.97 14.74
N ARG A 169 -9.53 4.27 14.19
CA ARG A 169 -8.65 5.33 14.68
C ARG A 169 -9.33 6.70 14.62
N GLN A 170 -9.98 7.03 13.50
CA GLN A 170 -10.72 8.28 13.35
C GLN A 170 -11.88 8.38 14.35
N ALA A 171 -12.63 7.32 14.58
CA ALA A 171 -13.71 7.29 15.56
C ALA A 171 -13.22 7.51 17.00
N ASN A 172 -11.96 7.16 17.29
CA ASN A 172 -11.33 7.31 18.60
C ASN A 172 -10.57 8.65 18.77
N GLY A 173 -10.67 9.58 17.82
CA GLY A 173 -10.11 10.94 17.95
C GLY A 173 -8.62 11.03 17.62
N TYR A 174 -8.13 10.20 16.72
CA TYR A 174 -6.78 10.28 16.18
C TYR A 174 -6.58 11.53 15.36
#